data_ae46ede0f2c8064d2f4a04b214834af7
#
_entry.id   ae46ede0f2c8064d2f4a04b214834af7
#
_cell.length_a   1.000
_cell.length_b   1.000
_cell.length_c   1.000
_cell.angle_alpha   90.00
_cell.angle_beta   90.00
_cell.angle_gamma   90.00
#
_symmetry.space_group_name_H-M   'P 1'
#
loop_
_entity.id
_entity.type
_entity.pdbx_description
1 polymer ?
#
loop_
_entity_poly.entity_id
_entity_poly.type
_entity_poly.pdbx_seq_one_letter_code
_entity_poly.pdbx_strand_id
1 'polypeptide(L)'
;MTQPEIKHVALSASRIKTLEKCSWSYWCNYILKLPEKSNDGASRGNVVHLVLECLAKQKRKAYVDRILNAGDIFTIRSIKKLALKHARKLKVSDPDNVELIREMTLTALKYDFWGDAEKSPTQDLQERDFDITVNKKDKKYRIKGFIDRQFIYDDGTSVVRDYKTSKAVFAGKDAEDNMQHMIYILASKKLDPKHKASMEFLFLKFDLKDKTKNGGLLKMEPPNKNELSEFENHLTEVQKVVDNFSEPDAYSNFAADKPMPSDGSFSGKLACGFAKYKGQLKKDGNPMWHCPYKFGFNYYALRDKDNKIIKTFLEEDVDEAFKIAKQDEKVTKEAYLGCPKHLTS
;
A
#
# COMPACT_ATOMS: atom_id res chain seq x y z
N MET A 1 -18.38 19.45 -31.04
CA MET A 1 -18.80 18.32 -30.22
C MET A 1 -17.60 17.95 -29.34
N THR A 2 -17.64 18.31 -28.06
CA THR A 2 -16.64 17.89 -27.08
C THR A 2 -16.80 16.37 -26.89
N GLN A 3 -15.75 15.62 -27.21
CA GLN A 3 -15.73 14.18 -26.90
C GLN A 3 -15.97 14.02 -25.38
N PRO A 4 -16.80 13.04 -24.95
CA PRO A 4 -16.99 12.77 -23.55
C PRO A 4 -15.62 12.48 -22.92
N GLU A 5 -15.34 13.14 -21.80
CA GLU A 5 -14.10 12.98 -21.06
C GLU A 5 -14.02 11.52 -20.59
N ILE A 6 -13.14 10.72 -21.19
CA ILE A 6 -12.93 9.32 -20.80
C ILE A 6 -12.35 9.33 -19.40
N LYS A 7 -13.13 8.98 -18.41
CA LYS A 7 -12.71 8.91 -17.02
C LYS A 7 -11.94 7.64 -16.77
N HIS A 8 -10.63 7.68 -16.96
CA HIS A 8 -9.74 6.55 -16.69
C HIS A 8 -9.84 6.07 -15.24
N VAL A 9 -9.81 4.74 -15.06
CA VAL A 9 -9.66 4.13 -13.73
C VAL A 9 -8.28 4.45 -13.18
N ALA A 10 -8.19 5.04 -12.01
CA ALA A 10 -6.90 5.42 -11.43
C ALA A 10 -6.00 4.20 -11.15
N LEU A 11 -4.79 4.22 -11.68
CA LEU A 11 -3.75 3.24 -11.42
C LEU A 11 -2.97 3.59 -10.14
N SER A 12 -2.59 2.57 -9.38
CA SER A 12 -1.65 2.67 -8.26
C SER A 12 -0.67 1.49 -8.34
N ALA A 13 0.46 1.58 -7.65
CA ALA A 13 1.44 0.50 -7.61
C ALA A 13 0.81 -0.83 -7.17
N SER A 14 -0.03 -0.82 -6.13
CA SER A 14 -0.72 -2.02 -5.65
C SER A 14 -1.72 -2.59 -6.66
N ARG A 15 -2.46 -1.71 -7.36
CA ARG A 15 -3.42 -2.14 -8.38
C ARG A 15 -2.73 -2.81 -9.56
N ILE A 16 -1.64 -2.22 -10.07
CA ILE A 16 -0.86 -2.78 -11.18
C ILE A 16 -0.25 -4.12 -10.76
N LYS A 17 0.47 -4.17 -9.63
CA LYS A 17 1.06 -5.41 -9.10
C LYS A 17 0.01 -6.52 -8.90
N THR A 18 -1.20 -6.19 -8.46
CA THR A 18 -2.26 -7.19 -8.29
C THR A 18 -2.72 -7.75 -9.63
N LEU A 19 -2.91 -6.90 -10.65
CA LEU A 19 -3.31 -7.31 -11.99
C LEU A 19 -2.25 -8.23 -12.63
N GLU A 20 -1.00 -7.82 -12.60
CA GLU A 20 0.13 -8.56 -13.17
C GLU A 20 0.37 -9.90 -12.46
N LYS A 21 0.15 -9.92 -11.15
CA LYS A 21 0.30 -11.12 -10.34
C LYS A 21 -0.80 -12.13 -10.59
N CYS A 22 -2.08 -11.69 -10.59
CA CYS A 22 -3.24 -12.56 -10.73
C CYS A 22 -4.49 -11.77 -11.12
N SER A 23 -5.02 -11.98 -12.34
CA SER A 23 -6.23 -11.32 -12.82
C SER A 23 -7.45 -11.66 -11.96
N TRP A 24 -7.56 -12.89 -11.45
CA TRP A 24 -8.63 -13.27 -10.52
C TRP A 24 -8.58 -12.48 -9.22
N SER A 25 -7.39 -12.31 -8.63
CA SER A 25 -7.23 -11.47 -7.44
C SER A 25 -7.58 -10.01 -7.73
N TYR A 26 -7.25 -9.51 -8.92
CA TYR A 26 -7.64 -8.18 -9.36
C TYR A 26 -9.17 -8.05 -9.47
N TRP A 27 -9.84 -9.01 -10.09
CA TRP A 27 -11.29 -9.08 -10.19
C TRP A 27 -11.96 -9.03 -8.81
N CYS A 28 -11.55 -9.92 -7.91
CA CYS A 28 -12.08 -9.98 -6.55
C CYS A 28 -11.91 -8.66 -5.78
N ASN A 29 -10.71 -8.07 -5.86
CA ASN A 29 -10.38 -6.88 -5.07
C ASN A 29 -10.97 -5.59 -5.64
N TYR A 30 -10.83 -5.37 -6.96
CA TYR A 30 -11.13 -4.06 -7.54
C TYR A 30 -12.47 -3.97 -8.26
N ILE A 31 -13.02 -5.08 -8.73
CA ILE A 31 -14.32 -5.12 -9.42
C ILE A 31 -15.41 -5.60 -8.47
N LEU A 32 -15.28 -6.79 -7.89
CA LEU A 32 -16.23 -7.30 -6.91
C LEU A 32 -16.10 -6.62 -5.54
N LYS A 33 -14.97 -5.98 -5.28
CA LYS A 33 -14.66 -5.31 -4.00
C LYS A 33 -14.85 -6.23 -2.78
N LEU A 34 -14.52 -7.51 -2.94
CA LEU A 34 -14.66 -8.48 -1.86
C LEU A 34 -13.86 -8.06 -0.62
N PRO A 35 -14.43 -8.26 0.57
CA PRO A 35 -13.74 -7.86 1.80
C PRO A 35 -12.54 -8.75 2.06
N GLU A 36 -11.46 -8.14 2.54
CA GLU A 36 -10.25 -8.84 2.95
C GLU A 36 -10.01 -8.61 4.44
N LYS A 37 -9.68 -9.68 5.15
CA LYS A 37 -9.29 -9.56 6.55
C LYS A 37 -7.95 -8.83 6.65
N SER A 38 -7.96 -7.68 7.28
CA SER A 38 -6.71 -6.97 7.58
C SER A 38 -5.83 -7.84 8.48
N ASN A 39 -4.55 -7.94 8.13
CA ASN A 39 -3.60 -8.59 9.03
C ASN A 39 -3.00 -7.56 9.99
N ASP A 40 -2.53 -8.03 11.15
CA ASP A 40 -1.95 -7.17 12.19
C ASP A 40 -0.79 -6.31 11.66
N GLY A 41 -0.02 -6.82 10.68
CA GLY A 41 1.07 -6.08 10.06
C GLY A 41 0.60 -4.83 9.35
N ALA A 42 -0.45 -4.95 8.53
CA ALA A 42 -1.06 -3.82 7.82
C ALA A 42 -1.74 -2.85 8.80
N SER A 43 -2.48 -3.39 9.80
CA SER A 43 -3.13 -2.58 10.84
C SER A 43 -2.12 -1.77 11.65
N ARG A 44 -1.02 -2.39 12.10
CA ARG A 44 0.09 -1.68 12.77
C ARG A 44 0.71 -0.62 11.87
N GLY A 45 0.94 -0.96 10.60
CA GLY A 45 1.46 -0.02 9.61
C GLY A 45 0.64 1.26 9.55
N ASN A 46 -0.67 1.13 9.44
CA ASN A 46 -1.58 2.27 9.40
C ASN A 46 -1.49 3.15 10.67
N VAL A 47 -1.28 2.56 11.86
CA VAL A 47 -1.08 3.34 13.09
C VAL A 47 0.25 4.08 13.06
N VAL A 48 1.33 3.41 12.62
CA VAL A 48 2.67 4.02 12.52
C VAL A 48 2.65 5.22 11.57
N HIS A 49 2.12 5.06 10.34
CA HIS A 49 2.02 6.14 9.36
C HIS A 49 1.23 7.34 9.92
N LEU A 50 0.06 7.08 10.53
CA LEU A 50 -0.73 8.14 11.17
C LEU A 50 0.04 8.90 12.25
N VAL A 51 0.82 8.20 13.08
CA VAL A 51 1.62 8.84 14.15
C VAL A 51 2.75 9.65 13.55
N LEU A 52 3.44 9.10 12.53
CA LEU A 52 4.53 9.81 11.83
C LEU A 52 4.03 11.07 11.12
N GLU A 53 2.92 10.98 10.37
CA GLU A 53 2.24 12.15 9.76
C GLU A 53 1.93 13.22 10.82
N CYS A 54 1.36 12.76 11.93
CA CYS A 54 1.03 13.67 13.03
C CYS A 54 2.25 14.37 13.59
N LEU A 55 3.38 13.66 13.78
CA LEU A 55 4.63 14.20 14.32
C LEU A 55 5.41 15.06 13.32
N ALA A 56 5.24 14.84 12.03
CA ALA A 56 5.94 15.57 10.98
C ALA A 56 5.52 17.03 10.85
N LYS A 57 4.40 17.45 11.47
CA LYS A 57 3.98 18.85 11.47
C LYS A 57 4.98 19.72 12.27
N GLN A 58 5.51 20.78 11.65
CA GLN A 58 6.57 21.64 12.19
C GLN A 58 6.29 22.11 13.62
N LYS A 59 5.04 22.46 13.95
CA LYS A 59 4.62 22.83 15.31
C LYS A 59 4.86 21.75 16.37
N ARG A 60 5.26 20.55 15.97
CA ARG A 60 5.51 19.41 16.88
C ARG A 60 6.98 19.02 16.99
N LYS A 61 7.91 19.83 16.47
CA LYS A 61 9.35 19.58 16.59
C LYS A 61 9.76 19.32 18.04
N ALA A 62 9.30 20.14 18.97
CA ALA A 62 9.57 19.94 20.40
C ALA A 62 9.01 18.62 20.97
N TYR A 63 7.97 18.04 20.36
CA TYR A 63 7.48 16.71 20.75
C TYR A 63 8.45 15.62 20.30
N VAL A 64 8.94 15.73 19.06
CA VAL A 64 9.94 14.80 18.53
C VAL A 64 11.21 14.83 19.37
N ASP A 65 11.72 16.01 19.70
CA ASP A 65 12.91 16.17 20.56
C ASP A 65 12.72 15.51 21.93
N ARG A 66 11.56 15.72 22.56
CA ARG A 66 11.22 15.06 23.85
C ARG A 66 11.12 13.54 23.73
N ILE A 67 10.54 13.03 22.64
CA ILE A 67 10.44 11.60 22.37
C ILE A 67 11.84 10.99 22.20
N LEU A 68 12.69 11.63 21.41
CA LEU A 68 14.06 11.16 21.17
C LEU A 68 14.91 11.16 22.45
N ASN A 69 14.79 12.19 23.27
CA ASN A 69 15.49 12.28 24.56
C ASN A 69 15.01 11.21 25.56
N ALA A 70 13.72 10.91 25.57
CA ALA A 70 13.15 9.90 26.46
C ALA A 70 13.25 8.46 25.90
N GLY A 71 13.51 8.30 24.60
CA GLY A 71 13.50 7.00 23.94
C GLY A 71 12.12 6.33 23.84
N ASP A 72 11.02 7.08 24.05
CA ASP A 72 9.66 6.55 24.05
C ASP A 72 8.64 7.55 23.49
N ILE A 73 7.90 7.13 22.47
CA ILE A 73 6.85 7.95 21.85
C ILE A 73 5.68 8.24 22.80
N PHE A 74 5.47 7.41 23.83
CA PHE A 74 4.40 7.59 24.81
C PHE A 74 4.69 8.64 25.89
N THR A 75 5.88 9.20 25.90
CA THR A 75 6.21 10.41 26.67
C THR A 75 5.28 11.58 26.34
N ILE A 76 4.75 11.63 25.12
CA ILE A 76 3.78 12.64 24.70
C ILE A 76 2.37 12.08 24.82
N ARG A 77 1.61 12.55 25.83
CA ARG A 77 0.26 12.04 26.16
C ARG A 77 -0.71 12.06 24.96
N SER A 78 -0.67 13.10 24.12
CA SER A 78 -1.54 13.20 22.94
C SER A 78 -1.19 12.14 21.87
N ILE A 79 0.10 11.85 21.66
CA ILE A 79 0.57 10.82 20.75
C ILE A 79 0.19 9.43 21.25
N LYS A 80 0.41 9.15 22.55
CA LYS A 80 -0.07 7.91 23.20
C LYS A 80 -1.56 7.70 22.98
N LYS A 81 -2.38 8.74 23.25
CA LYS A 81 -3.84 8.67 23.07
C LYS A 81 -4.21 8.40 21.59
N LEU A 82 -3.55 9.06 20.65
CA LEU A 82 -3.77 8.86 19.21
C LEU A 82 -3.46 7.43 18.81
N ALA A 83 -2.24 6.94 19.10
CA ALA A 83 -1.80 5.59 18.76
C ALA A 83 -2.72 4.50 19.33
N LEU A 84 -3.00 4.55 20.64
CA LEU A 84 -3.85 3.58 21.30
C LEU A 84 -5.31 3.61 20.83
N LYS A 85 -5.86 4.79 20.50
CA LYS A 85 -7.20 4.91 19.91
C LYS A 85 -7.27 4.20 18.57
N HIS A 86 -6.31 4.44 17.68
CA HIS A 86 -6.28 3.82 16.35
C HIS A 86 -5.92 2.33 16.42
N ALA A 87 -5.00 1.91 17.29
CA ALA A 87 -4.70 0.51 17.52
C ALA A 87 -5.95 -0.29 17.94
N ARG A 88 -6.76 0.25 18.86
CA ARG A 88 -8.05 -0.36 19.25
C ARG A 88 -9.02 -0.44 18.08
N LYS A 89 -9.17 0.64 17.30
CA LYS A 89 -10.04 0.68 16.12
C LYS A 89 -9.65 -0.40 15.10
N LEU A 90 -8.36 -0.66 14.94
CA LEU A 90 -7.81 -1.64 14.00
C LEU A 90 -7.56 -3.02 14.61
N LYS A 91 -8.03 -3.26 15.84
CA LYS A 91 -7.93 -4.56 16.55
C LYS A 91 -6.47 -5.03 16.76
N VAL A 92 -5.52 -4.09 16.97
CA VAL A 92 -4.08 -4.34 17.22
C VAL A 92 -3.61 -3.59 18.47
N SER A 93 -4.39 -3.67 19.54
CA SER A 93 -4.12 -2.96 20.81
C SER A 93 -3.57 -3.87 21.92
N ASP A 94 -3.25 -5.12 21.61
CA ASP A 94 -2.53 -6.00 22.52
C ASP A 94 -1.09 -5.49 22.76
N PRO A 95 -0.43 -5.91 23.87
CA PRO A 95 0.89 -5.39 24.25
C PRO A 95 1.96 -5.52 23.16
N ASP A 96 2.03 -6.67 22.47
CA ASP A 96 3.05 -6.96 21.45
C ASP A 96 2.89 -6.05 20.23
N ASN A 97 1.66 -5.88 19.77
CA ASN A 97 1.36 -4.96 18.66
C ASN A 97 1.64 -3.50 19.03
N VAL A 98 1.31 -3.09 20.25
CA VAL A 98 1.58 -1.73 20.74
C VAL A 98 3.08 -1.47 20.85
N GLU A 99 3.85 -2.44 21.33
CA GLU A 99 5.31 -2.31 21.42
C GLU A 99 5.95 -2.16 20.03
N LEU A 100 5.57 -3.00 19.07
CA LEU A 100 6.02 -2.87 17.67
C LEU A 100 5.66 -1.51 17.05
N ILE A 101 4.49 -0.94 17.36
CA ILE A 101 4.12 0.42 16.91
C ILE A 101 5.09 1.45 17.51
N ARG A 102 5.44 1.33 18.80
CA ARG A 102 6.36 2.25 19.49
C ARG A 102 7.76 2.17 18.87
N GLU A 103 8.30 0.96 18.73
CA GLU A 103 9.63 0.70 18.18
C GLU A 103 9.77 1.22 16.75
N MET A 104 8.84 0.86 15.85
CA MET A 104 8.86 1.31 14.45
C MET A 104 8.76 2.82 14.33
N THR A 105 7.88 3.45 15.12
CA THR A 105 7.79 4.91 15.11
C THR A 105 9.09 5.56 15.61
N LEU A 106 9.66 5.05 16.69
CA LEU A 106 10.92 5.56 17.22
C LEU A 106 12.09 5.38 16.25
N THR A 107 12.14 4.25 15.53
CA THR A 107 13.13 4.00 14.46
C THR A 107 13.05 5.08 13.38
N ALA A 108 11.84 5.40 12.90
CA ALA A 108 11.67 6.48 11.92
C ALA A 108 12.12 7.84 12.42
N LEU A 109 11.83 8.16 13.69
CA LEU A 109 12.22 9.45 14.29
C LEU A 109 13.74 9.60 14.47
N LYS A 110 14.47 8.50 14.66
CA LYS A 110 15.92 8.48 14.82
C LYS A 110 16.71 8.66 13.52
N TYR A 111 16.05 8.59 12.36
CA TYR A 111 16.71 8.68 11.07
C TYR A 111 16.25 9.94 10.32
N ASP A 112 17.09 10.98 10.34
CA ASP A 112 16.92 12.24 9.58
C ASP A 112 15.45 12.67 9.42
N PHE A 113 14.72 12.66 10.55
CA PHE A 113 13.26 12.81 10.51
C PHE A 113 12.82 14.14 9.87
N TRP A 114 13.64 15.17 9.93
CA TRP A 114 13.37 16.48 9.34
C TRP A 114 14.05 16.70 7.98
N GLY A 115 14.49 15.61 7.31
CA GLY A 115 15.28 15.67 6.10
C GLY A 115 16.77 15.75 6.37
N ASP A 116 17.55 15.96 5.32
CA ASP A 116 19.00 16.12 5.41
C ASP A 116 19.35 17.34 6.26
N ALA A 117 20.06 17.12 7.37
CA ALA A 117 20.41 18.16 8.31
C ALA A 117 21.43 19.16 7.74
N GLU A 118 22.29 18.74 6.81
CA GLU A 118 23.30 19.59 6.18
C GLU A 118 22.68 20.56 5.17
N LYS A 119 21.64 20.11 4.44
CA LYS A 119 21.00 20.89 3.39
C LYS A 119 19.79 21.69 3.88
N SER A 120 19.10 21.25 4.90
CA SER A 120 17.83 21.78 5.39
C SER A 120 16.75 21.95 4.30
N PRO A 121 15.71 21.14 4.28
CA PRO A 121 14.70 21.21 3.22
C PRO A 121 13.96 22.57 3.27
N THR A 122 13.72 23.14 2.10
CA THR A 122 12.87 24.34 1.94
C THR A 122 11.39 24.04 2.08
N GLN A 123 11.00 22.80 1.72
CA GLN A 123 9.64 22.29 1.93
C GLN A 123 9.69 20.86 2.47
N ASP A 124 8.78 20.57 3.37
CA ASP A 124 8.55 19.25 3.97
C ASP A 124 7.06 18.92 3.84
N LEU A 125 6.72 18.10 2.84
CA LEU A 125 5.37 17.75 2.46
C LEU A 125 5.02 16.36 3.01
N GLN A 126 3.95 16.27 3.79
CA GLN A 126 3.47 15.02 4.39
C GLN A 126 2.19 14.56 3.71
N GLU A 127 2.01 13.24 3.53
CA GLU A 127 0.82 12.61 2.92
C GLU A 127 0.41 13.36 1.65
N ARG A 128 1.40 13.63 0.79
CA ARG A 128 1.16 14.37 -0.44
C ARG A 128 0.37 13.52 -1.41
N ASP A 129 -0.90 13.85 -1.60
CA ASP A 129 -1.75 13.20 -2.58
C ASP A 129 -1.39 13.61 -4.01
N PHE A 130 -1.58 12.69 -4.94
CA PHE A 130 -1.54 12.97 -6.37
C PHE A 130 -2.64 12.22 -7.11
N ASP A 131 -3.21 12.89 -8.11
CA ASP A 131 -4.18 12.32 -9.05
C ASP A 131 -3.88 12.96 -10.41
N ILE A 132 -3.05 12.27 -11.20
CA ILE A 132 -2.45 12.80 -12.43
C ILE A 132 -3.01 12.04 -13.62
N THR A 133 -3.69 12.77 -14.51
CA THR A 133 -4.15 12.24 -15.80
C THR A 133 -3.24 12.76 -16.91
N VAL A 134 -2.71 11.85 -17.71
CA VAL A 134 -1.99 12.14 -18.94
C VAL A 134 -2.86 11.68 -20.11
N ASN A 135 -3.18 12.61 -21.02
CA ASN A 135 -3.97 12.33 -22.21
C ASN A 135 -3.27 12.95 -23.44
N LYS A 136 -2.21 12.29 -23.89
CA LYS A 136 -1.48 12.64 -25.11
C LYS A 136 -1.78 11.60 -26.20
N LYS A 137 -1.38 11.87 -27.45
CA LYS A 137 -1.63 10.99 -28.60
C LYS A 137 -1.18 9.54 -28.32
N ASP A 138 0.01 9.38 -27.75
CA ASP A 138 0.75 8.12 -27.52
C ASP A 138 0.82 7.69 -26.05
N LYS A 139 0.38 8.54 -25.12
CA LYS A 139 0.44 8.28 -23.68
C LYS A 139 -0.87 8.67 -23.01
N LYS A 140 -1.61 7.64 -22.55
CA LYS A 140 -2.92 7.82 -21.92
C LYS A 140 -2.99 6.97 -20.65
N TYR A 141 -2.90 7.62 -19.48
CA TYR A 141 -3.01 6.95 -18.19
C TYR A 141 -3.41 7.92 -17.10
N ARG A 142 -3.95 7.38 -15.99
CA ARG A 142 -4.22 8.12 -14.75
C ARG A 142 -3.59 7.40 -13.59
N ILE A 143 -2.66 8.06 -12.89
CA ILE A 143 -2.03 7.55 -11.67
C ILE A 143 -2.54 8.29 -10.45
N LYS A 144 -2.77 7.57 -9.35
CA LYS A 144 -3.21 8.13 -8.07
C LYS A 144 -2.50 7.46 -6.91
N GLY A 145 -2.17 8.25 -5.89
CA GLY A 145 -1.55 7.74 -4.67
C GLY A 145 -1.25 8.84 -3.67
N PHE A 146 -0.55 8.42 -2.63
CA PHE A 146 -0.06 9.31 -1.58
C PHE A 146 1.43 9.05 -1.38
N ILE A 147 2.20 10.12 -1.30
CA ILE A 147 3.62 10.10 -0.93
C ILE A 147 3.67 10.36 0.57
N ASP A 148 4.18 9.42 1.35
CA ASP A 148 4.22 9.54 2.81
C ASP A 148 4.92 10.84 3.24
N ARG A 149 6.07 11.15 2.59
CA ARG A 149 6.81 12.37 2.83
C ARG A 149 7.69 12.75 1.65
N GLN A 150 7.77 14.04 1.35
CA GLN A 150 8.67 14.57 0.33
C GLN A 150 9.39 15.80 0.87
N PHE A 151 10.71 15.78 0.80
CA PHE A 151 11.56 16.92 1.09
C PHE A 151 12.00 17.59 -0.20
N ILE A 152 11.91 18.90 -0.27
CA ILE A 152 12.37 19.72 -1.41
C ILE A 152 13.48 20.62 -0.93
N TYR A 153 14.56 20.71 -1.70
CA TYR A 153 15.76 21.47 -1.38
C TYR A 153 15.98 22.59 -2.41
N ASP A 154 16.68 23.65 -2.02
CA ASP A 154 16.99 24.80 -2.86
C ASP A 154 18.02 24.49 -3.97
N ASP A 155 18.80 23.41 -3.80
CA ASP A 155 19.74 22.91 -4.81
C ASP A 155 19.05 22.24 -6.03
N GLY A 156 17.74 22.27 -6.12
CA GLY A 156 16.95 21.65 -7.20
C GLY A 156 16.78 20.14 -7.02
N THR A 157 17.10 19.57 -5.85
CA THR A 157 16.84 18.16 -5.54
C THR A 157 15.59 17.98 -4.70
N SER A 158 14.99 16.79 -4.74
CA SER A 158 13.95 16.37 -3.80
C SER A 158 14.12 14.91 -3.43
N VAL A 159 13.70 14.55 -2.21
CA VAL A 159 13.73 13.18 -1.69
C VAL A 159 12.32 12.75 -1.34
N VAL A 160 11.85 11.71 -2.00
CA VAL A 160 10.60 11.01 -1.67
C VAL A 160 10.94 9.93 -0.65
N ARG A 161 10.29 9.95 0.51
CA ARG A 161 10.48 8.97 1.58
C ARG A 161 9.20 8.18 1.78
N ASP A 162 9.34 6.86 1.84
CA ASP A 162 8.24 5.92 2.11
C ASP A 162 8.59 5.03 3.30
N TYR A 163 7.69 4.94 4.26
CA TYR A 163 7.86 4.16 5.47
C TYR A 163 7.31 2.73 5.29
N LYS A 164 8.14 1.73 5.52
CA LYS A 164 7.79 0.31 5.40
C LYS A 164 7.78 -0.38 6.76
N THR A 165 6.65 -0.99 7.11
CA THR A 165 6.49 -1.76 8.35
C THR A 165 6.55 -3.28 8.11
N SER A 166 7.01 -3.71 6.93
CA SER A 166 7.14 -5.11 6.53
C SER A 166 8.23 -5.85 7.34
N LYS A 167 8.18 -7.19 7.31
CA LYS A 167 9.17 -8.07 7.95
C LYS A 167 10.38 -8.39 7.08
N ALA A 168 10.42 -7.84 5.87
CA ALA A 168 11.52 -8.04 4.92
C ALA A 168 11.78 -6.76 4.16
N VAL A 169 13.03 -6.49 3.86
CA VAL A 169 13.49 -5.46 2.93
C VAL A 169 13.28 -5.99 1.51
N PHE A 170 13.04 -5.11 0.55
CA PHE A 170 12.96 -5.50 -0.85
C PHE A 170 14.27 -6.10 -1.31
N ALA A 171 14.19 -7.17 -2.11
CA ALA A 171 15.35 -7.88 -2.66
C ALA A 171 15.08 -8.33 -4.10
N GLY A 172 16.14 -8.55 -4.88
CA GLY A 172 16.05 -8.95 -6.28
C GLY A 172 15.20 -7.98 -7.10
N LYS A 173 14.35 -8.50 -7.97
CA LYS A 173 13.49 -7.68 -8.85
C LYS A 173 12.59 -6.69 -8.11
N ASP A 174 12.13 -7.00 -6.90
CA ASP A 174 11.32 -6.07 -6.11
C ASP A 174 12.13 -4.83 -5.67
N ALA A 175 13.45 -4.92 -5.59
CA ALA A 175 14.31 -3.77 -5.33
C ALA A 175 14.72 -3.07 -6.63
N GLU A 176 15.00 -3.83 -7.70
CA GLU A 176 15.49 -3.30 -8.98
C GLU A 176 14.38 -2.61 -9.78
N ASP A 177 13.22 -3.28 -9.96
CA ASP A 177 12.09 -2.83 -10.77
C ASP A 177 10.91 -2.42 -9.88
N ASN A 178 11.13 -1.56 -8.89
CA ASN A 178 10.10 -1.23 -7.93
C ASN A 178 9.01 -0.33 -8.52
N MET A 179 7.83 -0.90 -8.74
CA MET A 179 6.67 -0.20 -9.30
C MET A 179 6.29 1.07 -8.51
N GLN A 180 6.39 1.04 -7.18
CA GLN A 180 6.07 2.18 -6.34
C GLN A 180 7.10 3.30 -6.50
N HIS A 181 8.39 2.96 -6.59
CA HIS A 181 9.45 3.90 -6.91
C HIS A 181 9.17 4.62 -8.23
N MET A 182 8.90 3.87 -9.30
CA MET A 182 8.64 4.45 -10.62
C MET A 182 7.42 5.38 -10.63
N ILE A 183 6.31 4.98 -9.99
CA ILE A 183 5.11 5.82 -9.89
C ILE A 183 5.38 7.10 -9.10
N TYR A 184 6.08 7.01 -7.96
CA TYR A 184 6.32 8.16 -7.10
C TYR A 184 7.31 9.15 -7.70
N ILE A 185 8.37 8.67 -8.37
CA ILE A 185 9.28 9.54 -9.12
C ILE A 185 8.57 10.20 -10.29
N LEU A 186 7.75 9.46 -11.04
CA LEU A 186 6.96 10.04 -12.14
C LEU A 186 5.98 11.10 -11.62
N ALA A 187 5.26 10.81 -10.53
CA ALA A 187 4.34 11.76 -9.90
C ALA A 187 5.08 13.01 -9.41
N SER A 188 6.19 12.84 -8.70
CA SER A 188 7.04 13.94 -8.24
C SER A 188 7.50 14.82 -9.40
N LYS A 189 7.98 14.22 -10.50
CA LYS A 189 8.39 14.96 -11.72
C LYS A 189 7.24 15.73 -12.37
N LYS A 190 6.01 15.19 -12.34
CA LYS A 190 4.84 15.89 -12.90
C LYS A 190 4.38 17.04 -12.01
N LEU A 191 4.46 16.87 -10.69
CA LEU A 191 4.08 17.90 -9.72
C LEU A 191 5.13 18.98 -9.55
N ASP A 192 6.41 18.62 -9.58
CA ASP A 192 7.56 19.51 -9.38
C ASP A 192 8.62 19.31 -10.47
N PRO A 193 8.36 19.73 -11.72
CA PRO A 193 9.22 19.42 -12.86
C PRO A 193 10.63 20.07 -12.77
N LYS A 194 10.81 21.05 -11.88
CA LYS A 194 12.09 21.73 -11.65
C LYS A 194 13.04 20.94 -10.76
N HIS A 195 12.53 19.99 -9.97
CA HIS A 195 13.32 19.24 -9.00
C HIS A 195 13.64 17.83 -9.51
N LYS A 196 14.89 17.41 -9.28
CA LYS A 196 15.33 16.02 -9.52
C LYS A 196 14.99 15.18 -8.29
N ALA A 197 13.97 14.33 -8.42
CA ALA A 197 13.52 13.48 -7.34
C ALA A 197 14.33 12.19 -7.25
N SER A 198 14.76 11.81 -6.04
CA SER A 198 15.20 10.48 -5.65
C SER A 198 14.22 9.89 -4.64
N MET A 199 14.35 8.59 -4.34
CA MET A 199 13.46 7.93 -3.40
C MET A 199 14.25 7.08 -2.39
N GLU A 200 13.74 7.01 -1.16
CA GLU A 200 14.23 6.11 -0.13
C GLU A 200 13.08 5.38 0.55
N PHE A 201 13.27 4.08 0.78
CA PHE A 201 12.40 3.25 1.60
C PHE A 201 13.03 3.05 2.98
N LEU A 202 12.28 3.34 4.03
CA LEU A 202 12.69 3.12 5.41
C LEU A 202 11.94 1.92 6.00
N PHE A 203 12.61 0.78 6.11
CA PHE A 203 12.06 -0.45 6.69
C PHE A 203 12.21 -0.41 8.21
N LEU A 204 11.18 0.01 8.90
CA LEU A 204 11.18 0.43 10.30
C LEU A 204 11.39 -0.69 11.34
N LYS A 205 11.47 -1.94 10.90
CA LYS A 205 11.84 -3.08 11.76
C LYS A 205 13.33 -3.42 11.71
N PHE A 206 14.09 -2.66 10.98
CA PHE A 206 15.52 -2.87 10.75
C PHE A 206 16.30 -1.64 11.19
N ASP A 207 17.60 -1.82 11.43
CA ASP A 207 18.49 -0.68 11.69
C ASP A 207 18.68 0.13 10.39
N LEU A 208 18.24 1.39 10.40
CA LEU A 208 18.37 2.30 9.27
C LEU A 208 19.79 2.87 9.09
N LYS A 209 20.66 2.68 10.08
CA LYS A 209 22.09 3.09 10.03
C LYS A 209 23.00 1.97 9.58
N ASP A 210 22.52 0.74 9.60
CA ASP A 210 23.25 -0.40 9.07
C ASP A 210 23.33 -0.29 7.54
N LYS A 211 24.55 -0.12 7.01
CA LYS A 211 24.83 -0.02 5.57
C LYS A 211 25.04 -1.38 4.89
N THR A 212 24.90 -2.48 5.63
CA THR A 212 24.98 -3.83 5.08
C THR A 212 23.64 -4.22 4.44
N LYS A 213 23.62 -5.38 3.77
CA LYS A 213 22.38 -5.98 3.23
C LYS A 213 21.29 -6.27 4.28
N ASN A 214 21.64 -6.20 5.57
CA ASN A 214 20.70 -6.39 6.69
C ASN A 214 20.07 -5.08 7.17
N GLY A 215 20.53 -3.95 6.63
CA GLY A 215 20.02 -2.63 6.99
C GLY A 215 18.63 -2.37 6.44
N GLY A 216 17.93 -1.43 7.08
CA GLY A 216 16.55 -1.07 6.74
C GLY A 216 16.41 0.10 5.76
N LEU A 217 17.51 0.70 5.32
CA LEU A 217 17.49 1.83 4.40
C LEU A 217 17.78 1.36 2.97
N LEU A 218 16.81 1.55 2.08
CA LEU A 218 16.98 1.31 0.65
C LEU A 218 16.83 2.64 -0.10
N LYS A 219 17.93 3.15 -0.65
CA LYS A 219 17.95 4.31 -1.54
C LYS A 219 17.83 3.84 -2.98
N MET A 220 16.92 4.48 -3.72
CA MET A 220 16.68 4.19 -5.12
C MET A 220 17.22 5.32 -5.97
N GLU A 221 18.06 4.98 -6.93
CA GLU A 221 18.58 5.94 -7.90
C GLU A 221 17.45 6.46 -8.80
N PRO A 222 17.47 7.75 -9.16
CA PRO A 222 16.47 8.30 -10.04
C PRO A 222 16.52 7.63 -11.42
N PRO A 223 15.39 7.14 -11.95
CA PRO A 223 15.35 6.58 -13.29
C PRO A 223 15.73 7.63 -14.34
N ASN A 224 16.41 7.20 -15.38
CA ASN A 224 16.75 8.06 -16.50
C ASN A 224 15.51 8.40 -17.37
N LYS A 225 15.71 9.26 -18.38
CA LYS A 225 14.61 9.72 -19.24
C LYS A 225 13.98 8.58 -20.06
N ASN A 226 14.77 7.62 -20.51
CA ASN A 226 14.29 6.50 -21.31
C ASN A 226 13.48 5.53 -20.43
N GLU A 227 13.98 5.17 -19.25
CA GLU A 227 13.26 4.35 -18.28
C GLU A 227 11.91 4.96 -17.91
N LEU A 228 11.85 6.26 -17.64
CA LEU A 228 10.57 6.93 -17.38
C LEU A 228 9.65 6.92 -18.60
N SER A 229 10.19 7.06 -19.80
CA SER A 229 9.38 7.02 -21.04
C SER A 229 8.80 5.64 -21.27
N GLU A 230 9.62 4.60 -21.12
CA GLU A 230 9.17 3.19 -21.19
C GLU A 230 8.13 2.88 -20.11
N PHE A 231 8.33 3.39 -18.90
CA PHE A 231 7.35 3.23 -17.83
C PHE A 231 6.01 3.93 -18.15
N GLU A 232 6.01 5.12 -18.74
CA GLU A 232 4.78 5.78 -19.22
C GLU A 232 4.08 4.96 -20.34
N ASN A 233 4.84 4.29 -21.21
CA ASN A 233 4.29 3.37 -22.22
C ASN A 233 3.62 2.16 -21.52
N HIS A 234 4.31 1.54 -20.57
CA HIS A 234 3.76 0.46 -19.76
C HIS A 234 2.46 0.87 -19.04
N LEU A 235 2.43 2.04 -18.40
CA LEU A 235 1.21 2.58 -17.77
C LEU A 235 0.08 2.75 -18.79
N THR A 236 0.39 3.16 -20.02
CA THR A 236 -0.61 3.31 -21.08
C THR A 236 -1.23 1.97 -21.49
N GLU A 237 -0.42 0.92 -21.61
CA GLU A 237 -0.93 -0.44 -21.91
C GLU A 237 -1.74 -1.01 -20.76
N VAL A 238 -1.26 -0.87 -19.52
CA VAL A 238 -2.01 -1.28 -18.33
C VAL A 238 -3.34 -0.52 -18.21
N GLN A 239 -3.35 0.79 -18.54
CA GLN A 239 -4.59 1.58 -18.52
C GLN A 239 -5.64 1.04 -19.49
N LYS A 240 -5.25 0.65 -20.70
CA LYS A 240 -6.16 0.05 -21.68
C LYS A 240 -6.81 -1.23 -21.13
N VAL A 241 -6.01 -2.09 -20.49
CA VAL A 241 -6.50 -3.31 -19.87
C VAL A 241 -7.47 -2.99 -18.72
N VAL A 242 -7.09 -2.09 -17.83
CA VAL A 242 -7.86 -1.75 -16.61
C VAL A 242 -9.19 -1.07 -16.95
N ASP A 243 -9.20 -0.16 -17.94
CA ASP A 243 -10.42 0.54 -18.34
C ASP A 243 -11.46 -0.36 -19.01
N ASN A 244 -11.02 -1.45 -19.64
CA ASN A 244 -11.87 -2.41 -20.34
C ASN A 244 -12.00 -3.74 -19.59
N PHE A 245 -11.48 -3.86 -18.36
CA PHE A 245 -11.43 -5.11 -17.61
C PHE A 245 -12.83 -5.66 -17.33
N SER A 246 -13.06 -6.87 -17.76
CA SER A 246 -14.33 -7.59 -17.67
C SER A 246 -14.16 -8.95 -17.01
N GLU A 247 -15.26 -9.67 -16.75
CA GLU A 247 -15.20 -11.01 -16.12
C GLU A 247 -14.34 -12.02 -16.90
N PRO A 248 -14.42 -12.14 -18.25
CA PRO A 248 -13.54 -13.01 -19.01
C PRO A 248 -12.04 -12.76 -18.76
N ASP A 249 -11.64 -11.49 -18.55
CA ASP A 249 -10.24 -11.14 -18.30
C ASP A 249 -9.75 -11.66 -16.94
N ALA A 250 -10.67 -11.88 -15.98
CA ALA A 250 -10.34 -12.44 -14.69
C ALA A 250 -9.74 -13.85 -14.77
N TYR A 251 -10.04 -14.58 -15.84
CA TYR A 251 -9.56 -15.95 -16.09
C TYR A 251 -8.28 -16.02 -16.92
N SER A 252 -7.74 -14.88 -17.38
CA SER A 252 -6.61 -14.85 -18.32
C SER A 252 -5.24 -15.09 -17.68
N ASN A 253 -5.06 -14.77 -16.38
CA ASN A 253 -3.76 -14.79 -15.70
C ASN A 253 -3.89 -15.20 -14.23
N PHE A 254 -3.84 -16.50 -13.94
CA PHE A 254 -3.83 -16.98 -12.55
C PHE A 254 -2.41 -17.12 -12.00
N ALA A 255 -2.19 -16.64 -10.80
CA ALA A 255 -0.94 -16.90 -10.07
C ALA A 255 -0.70 -18.40 -9.86
N ALA A 256 -1.76 -19.19 -9.71
CA ALA A 256 -1.69 -20.65 -9.55
C ALA A 256 -1.01 -21.37 -10.73
N ASP A 257 -1.12 -20.82 -11.93
CA ASP A 257 -0.56 -21.41 -13.16
C ASP A 257 0.92 -21.03 -13.38
N LYS A 258 1.45 -20.06 -12.62
CA LYS A 258 2.84 -19.59 -12.76
C LYS A 258 3.81 -20.53 -12.06
N PRO A 259 5.00 -20.76 -12.62
CA PRO A 259 6.04 -21.53 -11.96
C PRO A 259 6.51 -20.82 -10.67
N MET A 260 7.13 -21.59 -9.78
CA MET A 260 7.86 -21.01 -8.63
C MET A 260 9.03 -20.18 -9.17
N PRO A 261 9.22 -18.93 -8.69
CA PRO A 261 10.38 -18.14 -9.08
C PRO A 261 11.66 -18.77 -8.62
N SER A 262 12.68 -18.76 -9.48
CA SER A 262 14.02 -19.29 -9.15
C SER A 262 14.81 -18.38 -8.19
N ASP A 263 14.43 -17.09 -8.14
CA ASP A 263 15.05 -16.05 -7.29
C ASP A 263 14.47 -16.00 -5.87
N GLY A 264 13.55 -16.90 -5.52
CA GLY A 264 12.90 -16.93 -4.21
C GLY A 264 11.87 -15.83 -3.96
N SER A 265 11.53 -15.03 -4.97
CA SER A 265 10.50 -13.99 -4.85
C SER A 265 9.12 -14.58 -4.55
N PHE A 266 8.28 -13.81 -3.82
CA PHE A 266 6.93 -14.25 -3.45
C PHE A 266 5.92 -14.00 -4.58
N SER A 267 6.06 -14.75 -5.68
CA SER A 267 5.22 -14.65 -6.88
C SER A 267 4.73 -16.03 -7.35
N GLY A 268 3.99 -16.07 -8.42
CA GLY A 268 3.47 -17.31 -9.00
C GLY A 268 2.65 -18.13 -7.99
N LYS A 269 2.88 -19.42 -7.94
CA LYS A 269 2.17 -20.36 -7.03
C LYS A 269 2.27 -19.98 -5.56
N LEU A 270 3.37 -19.35 -5.13
CA LEU A 270 3.54 -18.87 -3.75
C LEU A 270 2.49 -17.82 -3.38
N ALA A 271 2.01 -17.06 -4.35
CA ALA A 271 0.97 -16.07 -4.16
C ALA A 271 -0.39 -16.65 -3.74
N CYS A 272 -0.62 -17.95 -3.93
CA CYS A 272 -1.83 -18.63 -3.49
C CYS A 272 -1.72 -19.19 -2.06
N GLY A 273 -0.48 -19.33 -1.54
CA GLY A 273 -0.19 -19.97 -0.27
C GLY A 273 -0.39 -21.48 -0.27
N PHE A 274 0.11 -22.16 0.75
CA PHE A 274 0.17 -23.62 0.84
C PHE A 274 -1.01 -24.26 1.57
N ALA A 275 -1.90 -23.47 2.22
CA ALA A 275 -3.06 -24.01 2.90
C ALA A 275 -3.94 -24.82 1.94
N LYS A 276 -4.32 -26.03 2.34
CA LYS A 276 -5.20 -26.94 1.58
C LYS A 276 -6.68 -26.67 1.85
N TYR A 277 -7.00 -26.12 3.02
CA TYR A 277 -8.35 -25.73 3.42
C TYR A 277 -8.31 -24.46 4.27
N LYS A 278 -9.43 -23.74 4.37
CA LYS A 278 -9.57 -22.52 5.17
C LYS A 278 -9.36 -22.82 6.64
N GLY A 279 -8.53 -22.01 7.30
CA GLY A 279 -8.22 -22.18 8.73
C GLY A 279 -7.15 -23.22 9.05
N GLN A 280 -6.48 -23.80 8.03
CA GLN A 280 -5.37 -24.73 8.28
C GLN A 280 -4.27 -24.06 9.10
N LEU A 281 -3.81 -24.78 10.14
CA LEU A 281 -2.70 -24.34 11.00
C LEU A 281 -1.38 -24.96 10.54
N LYS A 282 -0.29 -24.27 10.83
CA LYS A 282 1.08 -24.78 10.76
C LYS A 282 1.37 -25.68 11.96
N LYS A 283 2.53 -26.35 11.96
CA LYS A 283 2.99 -27.16 13.08
C LYS A 283 3.18 -26.38 14.39
N ASP A 284 3.43 -25.08 14.30
CA ASP A 284 3.59 -24.16 15.43
C ASP A 284 2.26 -23.59 15.95
N GLY A 285 1.11 -24.07 15.45
CA GLY A 285 -0.23 -23.63 15.84
C GLY A 285 -0.68 -22.31 15.16
N ASN A 286 0.19 -21.65 14.43
CA ASN A 286 -0.16 -20.41 13.72
C ASN A 286 -0.96 -20.69 12.45
N PRO A 287 -1.87 -19.78 12.03
CA PRO A 287 -2.58 -19.92 10.76
C PRO A 287 -1.62 -20.02 9.57
N MET A 288 -1.87 -20.99 8.69
CA MET A 288 -1.13 -21.10 7.46
C MET A 288 -1.67 -20.03 6.47
N TRP A 289 -0.74 -19.18 5.99
CA TRP A 289 -1.12 -18.13 5.07
C TRP A 289 -1.65 -18.68 3.74
N HIS A 290 -2.66 -18.02 3.20
CA HIS A 290 -3.19 -18.26 1.87
C HIS A 290 -3.72 -16.95 1.27
N CYS A 291 -3.86 -16.93 -0.07
CA CYS A 291 -4.52 -15.83 -0.77
C CYS A 291 -5.94 -15.63 -0.18
N PRO A 292 -6.37 -14.41 0.10
CA PRO A 292 -7.70 -14.13 0.67
C PRO A 292 -8.85 -14.72 -0.15
N TYR A 293 -8.65 -14.80 -1.45
CA TYR A 293 -9.65 -15.28 -2.41
C TYR A 293 -9.48 -16.76 -2.80
N LYS A 294 -8.63 -17.52 -2.10
CA LYS A 294 -8.41 -18.94 -2.41
C LYS A 294 -9.62 -19.79 -2.09
N PHE A 295 -10.23 -19.57 -0.93
CA PHE A 295 -11.37 -20.33 -0.40
C PHE A 295 -12.63 -19.48 -0.36
N GLY A 296 -13.79 -20.13 -0.46
CA GLY A 296 -15.08 -19.48 -0.34
C GLY A 296 -15.35 -18.88 1.04
N PHE A 297 -16.18 -17.85 1.09
CA PHE A 297 -16.66 -17.23 2.32
C PHE A 297 -17.95 -16.43 2.07
N ASN A 298 -18.72 -16.25 3.14
CA ASN A 298 -19.84 -15.33 3.12
C ASN A 298 -19.38 -13.92 3.47
N TYR A 299 -20.09 -12.92 2.94
CA TYR A 299 -19.83 -11.51 3.20
C TYR A 299 -21.12 -10.70 3.11
N TYR A 300 -21.07 -9.45 3.52
CA TYR A 300 -22.17 -8.51 3.34
C TYR A 300 -21.79 -7.41 2.36
N ALA A 301 -22.70 -7.09 1.43
CA ALA A 301 -22.53 -6.01 0.47
C ALA A 301 -23.50 -4.89 0.79
N LEU A 302 -23.00 -3.66 0.95
CA LEU A 302 -23.78 -2.44 0.98
C LEU A 302 -23.92 -1.95 -0.47
N ARG A 303 -25.16 -1.83 -0.94
CA ARG A 303 -25.49 -1.44 -2.31
C ARG A 303 -26.29 -0.14 -2.33
N ASP A 304 -26.06 0.68 -3.37
CA ASP A 304 -26.88 1.86 -3.61
C ASP A 304 -28.22 1.51 -4.26
N LYS A 305 -29.04 2.53 -4.51
CA LYS A 305 -30.36 2.40 -5.18
C LYS A 305 -30.29 1.75 -6.57
N ASP A 306 -29.15 1.86 -7.26
CA ASP A 306 -28.92 1.27 -8.59
C ASP A 306 -28.27 -0.12 -8.48
N ASN A 307 -28.33 -0.74 -7.31
CA ASN A 307 -27.77 -2.05 -6.96
C ASN A 307 -26.24 -2.17 -7.13
N LYS A 308 -25.52 -1.05 -7.18
CA LYS A 308 -24.06 -1.00 -7.29
C LYS A 308 -23.43 -1.17 -5.91
N ILE A 309 -22.35 -1.97 -5.83
CA ILE A 309 -21.61 -2.17 -4.59
C ILE A 309 -20.92 -0.87 -4.18
N ILE A 310 -21.28 -0.33 -3.01
CA ILE A 310 -20.63 0.78 -2.35
C ILE A 310 -19.42 0.24 -1.56
N LYS A 311 -19.69 -0.71 -0.65
CA LYS A 311 -18.67 -1.32 0.23
C LYS A 311 -19.10 -2.75 0.59
N THR A 312 -18.12 -3.60 0.90
CA THR A 312 -18.35 -4.96 1.39
C THR A 312 -17.74 -5.14 2.78
N PHE A 313 -18.26 -6.11 3.54
CA PHE A 313 -17.90 -6.37 4.93
C PHE A 313 -17.77 -7.87 5.15
N LEU A 314 -16.81 -8.26 5.99
CA LEU A 314 -16.76 -9.62 6.52
C LEU A 314 -18.00 -9.90 7.39
N GLU A 315 -18.36 -11.16 7.60
CA GLU A 315 -19.51 -11.52 8.46
C GLU A 315 -19.36 -10.96 9.88
N GLU A 316 -18.14 -10.91 10.40
CA GLU A 316 -17.81 -10.37 11.72
C GLU A 316 -17.97 -8.84 11.84
N ASP A 317 -18.06 -8.15 10.73
CA ASP A 317 -18.19 -6.68 10.67
C ASP A 317 -19.58 -6.22 10.17
N VAL A 318 -20.58 -7.10 10.19
CA VAL A 318 -21.94 -6.82 9.68
C VAL A 318 -22.61 -5.64 10.39
N ASP A 319 -22.38 -5.45 11.68
CA ASP A 319 -22.92 -4.32 12.44
C ASP A 319 -22.42 -2.98 11.89
N GLU A 320 -21.19 -2.91 11.39
CA GLU A 320 -20.68 -1.70 10.72
C GLU A 320 -21.47 -1.43 9.43
N ALA A 321 -21.82 -2.46 8.66
CA ALA A 321 -22.58 -2.32 7.43
C ALA A 321 -23.94 -1.66 7.69
N PHE A 322 -24.70 -2.17 8.67
CA PHE A 322 -26.00 -1.62 9.05
C PHE A 322 -25.89 -0.21 9.65
N LYS A 323 -24.81 0.05 10.41
CA LYS A 323 -24.62 1.36 11.04
C LYS A 323 -24.35 2.49 10.06
N ILE A 324 -23.69 2.19 8.92
CA ILE A 324 -23.35 3.21 7.92
C ILE A 324 -24.36 3.30 6.77
N ALA A 325 -25.23 2.29 6.61
CA ALA A 325 -26.25 2.26 5.57
C ALA A 325 -27.20 3.47 5.69
N LYS A 326 -27.48 4.12 4.58
CA LYS A 326 -28.44 5.21 4.46
C LYS A 326 -29.80 4.66 4.05
N GLN A 327 -30.82 5.52 4.06
CA GLN A 327 -32.25 5.15 3.81
C GLN A 327 -32.44 4.47 2.44
N ASP A 328 -31.66 4.86 1.43
CA ASP A 328 -31.76 4.34 0.06
C ASP A 328 -30.76 3.21 -0.25
N GLU A 329 -30.05 2.73 0.75
CA GLU A 329 -29.00 1.72 0.61
C GLU A 329 -29.44 0.39 1.22
N LYS A 330 -29.01 -0.71 0.62
CA LYS A 330 -29.39 -2.06 1.05
C LYS A 330 -28.15 -2.88 1.45
N VAL A 331 -28.24 -3.53 2.62
CA VAL A 331 -27.26 -4.53 3.05
C VAL A 331 -27.76 -5.92 2.68
N THR A 332 -26.99 -6.66 1.87
CA THR A 332 -27.30 -8.03 1.42
C THR A 332 -26.22 -8.99 1.86
N LYS A 333 -26.62 -10.20 2.32
CA LYS A 333 -25.69 -11.31 2.55
C LYS A 333 -25.44 -12.01 1.22
N GLU A 334 -24.17 -12.22 0.90
CA GLU A 334 -23.70 -12.83 -0.34
C GLU A 334 -22.64 -13.88 -0.04
N ALA A 335 -22.40 -14.79 -1.00
CA ALA A 335 -21.39 -15.81 -0.90
C ALA A 335 -20.38 -15.69 -2.05
N TYR A 336 -19.11 -15.72 -1.73
CA TYR A 336 -18.04 -15.92 -2.67
C TYR A 336 -17.63 -17.38 -2.64
N LEU A 337 -17.63 -18.06 -3.79
CA LEU A 337 -17.43 -19.50 -3.87
C LEU A 337 -15.96 -19.92 -3.74
N GLY A 338 -15.01 -19.01 -3.97
CA GLY A 338 -13.58 -19.30 -3.99
C GLY A 338 -12.95 -19.14 -5.37
N CYS A 339 -11.64 -19.30 -5.41
CA CYS A 339 -10.87 -19.20 -6.66
C CYS A 339 -11.11 -20.45 -7.54
N PRO A 340 -11.49 -20.30 -8.83
CA PRO A 340 -11.75 -21.43 -9.75
C PRO A 340 -10.60 -22.45 -9.83
N LYS A 341 -9.35 -22.03 -9.68
CA LYS A 341 -8.18 -22.91 -9.67
C LYS A 341 -8.03 -23.77 -8.41
N HIS A 342 -8.88 -23.56 -7.40
CA HIS A 342 -8.84 -24.27 -6.13
C HIS A 342 -10.20 -24.87 -5.74
N LEU A 343 -11.25 -24.72 -6.57
CA LEU A 343 -12.58 -25.31 -6.34
C LEU A 343 -12.63 -26.80 -6.70
N THR A 344 -11.67 -27.30 -7.48
CA THR A 344 -11.64 -28.68 -8.02
C THR A 344 -10.66 -29.59 -7.32
N SER A 345 -10.13 -29.19 -6.16
CA SER A 345 -9.19 -30.02 -5.39
C SER A 345 -9.74 -30.47 -4.05
#